data_807867ccf6672f4db7c4893af3f57e06
#
_entry.id   807867ccf6672f4db7c4893af3f57e06
#
_cell.length_a   1.000
_cell.length_b   1.000
_cell.length_c   1.000
_cell.angle_alpha   90.00
_cell.angle_beta   90.00
_cell.angle_gamma   90.00
#
_symmetry.space_group_name_H-M   'P 1'
#
loop_
_entity.id
_entity.type
_entity.pdbx_description
1 polymer ?
#
loop_
_entity_poly.entity_id
_entity_poly.type
_entity_poly.pdbx_seq_one_letter_code
_entity_poly.pdbx_strand_id
1 'polypeptide(L)'
;MKVKEESGKVGLKLNIQKTKIMASSPITSWQIDGETMGTETDFILGGSKITEDGDCSHEIKRCLLLGGKVLANLESILKSRDNTLPTKVCPDKAYGFSSSHYGCESWTIKKAECRRTDAFEVWCWRRLLRVP
;
A
#
# COMPACT_ATOMS: atom_id res chain seq x y z
N MET A 1 -1.65 -30.86 2.50
CA MET A 1 -1.98 -29.41 2.66
C MET A 1 -3.09 -29.07 1.66
N LYS A 2 -4.29 -28.70 2.15
CA LYS A 2 -5.49 -28.49 1.33
C LYS A 2 -5.32 -27.54 0.13
N VAL A 3 -4.59 -26.44 0.31
CA VAL A 3 -4.38 -25.43 -0.77
C VAL A 3 -3.67 -26.04 -1.98
N LYS A 4 -2.67 -26.91 -1.76
CA LYS A 4 -1.93 -27.57 -2.84
C LYS A 4 -2.82 -28.57 -3.60
N GLU A 5 -3.61 -29.33 -2.87
CA GLU A 5 -4.54 -30.31 -3.45
C GLU A 5 -5.62 -29.64 -4.30
N GLU A 6 -6.23 -28.59 -3.76
CA GLU A 6 -7.28 -27.84 -4.45
C GLU A 6 -6.73 -27.08 -5.67
N SER A 7 -5.53 -26.46 -5.56
CA SER A 7 -4.91 -25.80 -6.72
C SER A 7 -4.55 -26.80 -7.82
N GLY A 8 -4.11 -28.02 -7.45
CA GLY A 8 -3.82 -29.08 -8.41
C GLY A 8 -5.03 -29.54 -9.23
N LYS A 9 -6.22 -29.53 -8.62
CA LYS A 9 -7.48 -29.88 -9.30
C LYS A 9 -7.83 -28.91 -10.45
N VAL A 10 -7.42 -27.65 -10.34
CA VAL A 10 -7.65 -26.61 -11.36
C VAL A 10 -6.41 -26.38 -12.25
N GLY A 11 -5.43 -27.27 -12.20
CA GLY A 11 -4.23 -27.19 -13.04
C GLY A 11 -3.17 -26.19 -12.59
N LEU A 12 -3.31 -25.62 -11.39
CA LEU A 12 -2.34 -24.68 -10.84
C LEU A 12 -1.29 -25.41 -9.99
N LYS A 13 -0.02 -25.09 -10.17
CA LYS A 13 1.09 -25.61 -9.37
C LYS A 13 1.56 -24.57 -8.37
N LEU A 14 1.64 -24.96 -7.09
CA LEU A 14 2.21 -24.13 -6.05
C LEU A 14 3.72 -23.95 -6.29
N ASN A 15 4.18 -22.69 -6.37
CA ASN A 15 5.61 -22.39 -6.45
C ASN A 15 6.19 -22.29 -5.04
N ILE A 16 6.85 -23.36 -4.59
CA ILE A 16 7.40 -23.48 -3.23
C ILE A 16 8.45 -22.41 -2.96
N GLN A 17 9.33 -22.13 -3.92
CA GLN A 17 10.41 -21.12 -3.75
C GLN A 17 9.86 -19.69 -3.55
N LYS A 18 8.71 -19.38 -4.15
CA LYS A 18 8.05 -18.08 -4.01
C LYS A 18 7.04 -18.03 -2.85
N THR A 19 6.73 -19.18 -2.26
CA THR A 19 5.80 -19.25 -1.13
C THR A 19 6.55 -18.90 0.14
N LYS A 20 6.02 -17.95 0.90
CA LYS A 20 6.56 -17.49 2.18
C LYS A 20 5.50 -17.61 3.24
N ILE A 21 5.92 -17.76 4.47
CA ILE A 21 5.03 -17.86 5.63
C ILE A 21 5.26 -16.67 6.53
N MET A 22 4.17 -16.05 6.93
CA MET A 22 4.15 -15.03 7.97
C MET A 22 3.22 -15.50 9.09
N ALA A 23 3.66 -15.37 10.32
CA ALA A 23 2.87 -15.75 11.47
C ALA A 23 3.03 -14.74 12.60
N SER A 24 1.95 -14.49 13.33
CA SER A 24 1.94 -13.58 14.49
C SER A 24 2.61 -14.16 15.75
N SER A 25 3.02 -15.42 15.71
CA SER A 25 3.76 -16.08 16.76
C SER A 25 5.03 -16.72 16.20
N PRO A 26 6.11 -16.84 17.00
CA PRO A 26 7.38 -17.39 16.52
C PRO A 26 7.17 -18.84 16.08
N ILE A 27 7.36 -19.09 14.78
CA ILE A 27 7.37 -20.43 14.19
C ILE A 27 8.85 -20.80 13.94
N THR A 28 9.28 -21.92 14.50
CA THR A 28 10.65 -22.39 14.38
C THR A 28 10.97 -22.95 12.99
N SER A 29 10.03 -23.64 12.37
CA SER A 29 10.15 -24.13 11.00
C SER A 29 8.80 -24.58 10.45
N TRP A 30 8.61 -24.41 9.16
CA TRP A 30 7.46 -24.92 8.43
C TRP A 30 7.92 -25.59 7.16
N GLN A 31 7.40 -26.78 6.88
CA GLN A 31 7.78 -27.56 5.72
C GLN A 31 6.55 -27.85 4.83
N ILE A 32 6.77 -27.76 3.52
CA ILE A 32 5.83 -28.16 2.51
C ILE A 32 6.57 -29.14 1.59
N ASP A 33 6.07 -30.38 1.50
CA ASP A 33 6.68 -31.46 0.70
C ASP A 33 8.16 -31.75 1.08
N GLY A 34 8.53 -31.60 2.34
CA GLY A 34 9.90 -31.81 2.80
C GLY A 34 10.85 -30.63 2.57
N GLU A 35 10.40 -29.57 1.90
CA GLU A 35 11.17 -28.33 1.75
C GLU A 35 10.82 -27.33 2.86
N THR A 36 11.85 -26.76 3.50
CA THR A 36 11.69 -25.76 4.55
C THR A 36 11.29 -24.42 3.91
N MET A 37 10.21 -23.85 4.40
CA MET A 37 9.73 -22.56 3.92
C MET A 37 10.44 -21.42 4.65
N GLY A 38 10.73 -20.34 3.90
CA GLY A 38 11.23 -19.10 4.50
C GLY A 38 10.11 -18.40 5.28
N THR A 39 10.48 -17.87 6.45
CA THR A 39 9.61 -16.97 7.25
C THR A 39 9.97 -15.54 6.94
N GLU A 40 8.95 -14.72 6.76
CA GLU A 40 9.09 -13.28 6.53
C GLU A 40 8.30 -12.51 7.59
N THR A 41 8.83 -11.38 8.02
CA THR A 41 8.17 -10.49 8.98
C THR A 41 7.19 -9.53 8.29
N ASP A 42 7.39 -9.33 7.01
CA ASP A 42 6.50 -8.51 6.17
C ASP A 42 6.49 -9.01 4.72
N PHE A 43 5.44 -8.70 3.99
CA PHE A 43 5.34 -8.96 2.55
C PHE A 43 4.39 -7.96 1.88
N ILE A 44 4.50 -7.86 0.55
CA ILE A 44 3.63 -7.01 -0.25
C ILE A 44 2.56 -7.88 -0.93
N LEU A 45 1.30 -7.64 -0.59
CA LEU A 45 0.14 -8.29 -1.20
C LEU A 45 -0.74 -7.24 -1.88
N GLY A 46 -0.96 -7.40 -3.19
CA GLY A 46 -1.80 -6.46 -3.94
C GLY A 46 -1.30 -4.99 -3.90
N GLY A 47 -0.01 -4.78 -3.68
CA GLY A 47 0.58 -3.44 -3.56
C GLY A 47 0.64 -2.88 -2.14
N SER A 48 -0.03 -3.52 -1.16
CA SER A 48 0.01 -3.12 0.25
C SER A 48 1.01 -3.95 1.05
N LYS A 49 1.77 -3.30 1.90
CA LYS A 49 2.70 -3.94 2.82
C LYS A 49 1.94 -4.45 4.05
N ILE A 50 2.02 -5.75 4.28
CA ILE A 50 1.44 -6.43 5.44
C ILE A 50 2.57 -6.86 6.36
N THR A 51 2.43 -6.60 7.66
CA THR A 51 3.37 -6.96 8.71
C THR A 51 2.76 -7.98 9.67
N GLU A 52 3.60 -8.77 10.33
CA GLU A 52 3.17 -9.82 11.26
C GLU A 52 2.37 -9.31 12.47
N ASP A 53 2.64 -8.07 12.90
CA ASP A 53 1.96 -7.39 14.00
C ASP A 53 0.64 -6.74 13.59
N GLY A 54 0.32 -6.73 12.29
CA GLY A 54 -0.88 -6.09 11.74
C GLY A 54 -0.87 -4.56 11.86
N ASP A 55 0.30 -3.93 12.16
CA ASP A 55 0.40 -2.48 12.25
C ASP A 55 0.53 -1.84 10.87
N CYS A 56 -0.51 -1.13 10.45
CA CYS A 56 -0.57 -0.43 9.17
C CYS A 56 0.21 0.91 9.14
N SER A 57 0.80 1.36 10.26
CA SER A 57 1.46 2.67 10.34
C SER A 57 2.60 2.83 9.34
N HIS A 58 3.36 1.76 9.09
CA HIS A 58 4.44 1.76 8.09
C HIS A 58 3.90 1.88 6.68
N GLU A 59 2.83 1.17 6.38
CA GLU A 59 2.20 1.22 5.07
C GLU A 59 1.55 2.57 4.80
N ILE A 60 0.86 3.15 5.78
CA ILE A 60 0.29 4.50 5.67
C ILE A 60 1.39 5.52 5.35
N LYS A 61 2.51 5.50 6.07
CA LYS A 61 3.65 6.37 5.78
C LYS A 61 4.19 6.18 4.36
N ARG A 62 4.32 4.93 3.92
CA ARG A 62 4.78 4.59 2.56
C ARG A 62 3.82 5.15 1.50
N CYS A 63 2.52 4.96 1.67
CA CYS A 63 1.50 5.46 0.77
C CYS A 63 1.49 6.99 0.69
N LEU A 64 1.58 7.68 1.83
CA LEU A 64 1.65 9.14 1.87
C LEU A 64 2.91 9.67 1.17
N LEU A 65 4.06 9.01 1.34
CA LEU A 65 5.30 9.37 0.63
C LEU A 65 5.17 9.17 -0.88
N LEU A 66 4.55 8.08 -1.31
CA LEU A 66 4.31 7.82 -2.74
C LEU A 66 3.36 8.86 -3.34
N GLY A 67 2.25 9.17 -2.68
CA GLY A 67 1.33 10.23 -3.07
C GLY A 67 2.03 11.59 -3.18
N GLY A 68 2.87 11.93 -2.20
CA GLY A 68 3.68 13.16 -2.23
C GLY A 68 4.64 13.23 -3.41
N LYS A 69 5.29 12.11 -3.76
CA LYS A 69 6.16 12.03 -4.96
C LYS A 69 5.37 12.23 -6.25
N VAL A 70 4.20 11.60 -6.37
CA VAL A 70 3.32 11.77 -7.54
C VAL A 70 2.92 13.24 -7.70
N LEU A 71 2.49 13.91 -6.63
CA LEU A 71 2.14 15.33 -6.67
C LEU A 71 3.34 16.22 -7.01
N ALA A 72 4.54 15.90 -6.49
CA ALA A 72 5.75 16.63 -6.86
C ALA A 72 6.06 16.51 -8.36
N ASN A 73 5.88 15.33 -8.96
CA ASN A 73 6.07 15.12 -10.39
C ASN A 73 5.03 15.88 -11.23
N LEU A 74 3.83 16.10 -10.69
CA LEU A 74 2.78 16.88 -11.35
C LEU A 74 2.90 18.39 -11.09
N GLU A 75 3.93 18.85 -10.38
CA GLU A 75 4.07 20.24 -9.95
C GLU A 75 4.07 21.23 -11.13
N SER A 76 4.67 20.89 -12.27
CA SER A 76 4.67 21.72 -13.48
C SER A 76 3.24 21.96 -13.99
N ILE A 77 2.41 20.93 -13.99
CA ILE A 77 1.00 21.00 -14.41
C ILE A 77 0.18 21.82 -13.38
N LEU A 78 0.42 21.57 -12.10
CA LEU A 78 -0.28 22.28 -11.02
C LEU A 78 0.09 23.77 -10.95
N LYS A 79 1.33 24.13 -11.29
CA LYS A 79 1.80 25.52 -11.35
C LYS A 79 1.43 26.26 -12.61
N SER A 80 1.03 25.59 -13.70
CA SER A 80 0.62 26.23 -14.93
C SER A 80 -0.59 27.14 -14.70
N ARG A 81 -0.53 28.36 -15.27
CA ARG A 81 -1.65 29.33 -15.23
C ARG A 81 -2.74 28.99 -16.25
N ASP A 82 -2.36 28.28 -17.31
CA ASP A 82 -3.26 27.97 -18.42
C ASP A 82 -4.24 26.84 -18.07
N ASN A 83 -3.91 26.03 -17.05
CA ASN A 83 -4.76 24.94 -16.59
C ASN A 83 -5.82 25.43 -15.60
N THR A 84 -7.08 25.13 -15.90
CA THR A 84 -8.21 25.44 -15.01
C THR A 84 -8.18 24.59 -13.75
N LEU A 85 -8.86 25.06 -12.69
CA LEU A 85 -8.94 24.32 -11.43
C LEU A 85 -9.54 22.91 -11.59
N PRO A 86 -10.60 22.66 -12.37
CA PRO A 86 -11.09 21.32 -12.63
C PRO A 86 -10.05 20.40 -13.27
N THR A 87 -9.25 20.91 -14.19
CA THR A 87 -8.17 20.17 -14.85
C THR A 87 -7.08 19.77 -13.84
N LYS A 88 -6.79 20.63 -12.85
CA LYS A 88 -5.80 20.34 -11.80
C LYS A 88 -6.31 19.34 -10.76
N VAL A 89 -7.59 19.39 -10.42
CA VAL A 89 -8.21 18.48 -9.45
C VAL A 89 -8.31 17.05 -9.99
N CYS A 90 -8.49 16.87 -11.29
CA CYS A 90 -8.63 15.55 -11.90
C CYS A 90 -7.41 14.64 -11.66
N PRO A 91 -6.15 15.06 -11.95
CA PRO A 91 -4.97 14.26 -11.64
C PRO A 91 -4.78 14.04 -10.13
N ASP A 92 -5.08 15.03 -9.30
CA ASP A 92 -4.93 14.91 -7.85
C ASP A 92 -5.85 13.81 -7.29
N LYS A 93 -7.14 13.82 -7.64
CA LYS A 93 -8.08 12.77 -7.26
C LYS A 93 -7.69 11.40 -7.82
N ALA A 94 -7.22 11.33 -9.06
CA ALA A 94 -6.88 10.07 -9.70
C ALA A 94 -5.59 9.44 -9.15
N TYR A 95 -4.59 10.25 -8.84
CA TYR A 95 -3.25 9.75 -8.51
C TYR A 95 -2.81 10.06 -7.08
N GLY A 96 -3.13 11.24 -6.57
CA GLY A 96 -2.72 11.66 -5.23
C GLY A 96 -3.49 10.93 -4.14
N PHE A 97 -4.81 11.10 -4.11
CA PHE A 97 -5.66 10.48 -3.09
C PHE A 97 -5.79 8.98 -3.28
N SER A 98 -5.97 8.50 -4.52
CA SER A 98 -6.09 7.07 -4.79
C SER A 98 -4.85 6.30 -4.36
N SER A 99 -3.65 6.82 -4.65
CA SER A 99 -2.40 6.16 -4.25
C SER A 99 -2.18 6.13 -2.75
N SER A 100 -2.67 7.12 -2.00
CA SER A 100 -2.50 7.19 -0.54
C SER A 100 -3.49 6.32 0.23
N HIS A 101 -4.63 5.97 -0.37
CA HIS A 101 -5.70 5.20 0.27
C HIS A 101 -5.90 3.80 -0.32
N TYR A 102 -5.10 3.42 -1.32
CA TYR A 102 -5.21 2.10 -1.93
C TYR A 102 -4.88 0.98 -0.93
N GLY A 103 -5.78 0.02 -0.82
CA GLY A 103 -5.60 -1.17 0.03
C GLY A 103 -5.82 -0.94 1.52
N CYS A 104 -6.38 0.22 1.93
CA CYS A 104 -6.59 0.53 3.35
C CYS A 104 -7.95 0.07 3.91
N GLU A 105 -8.79 -0.56 3.10
CA GLU A 105 -10.17 -0.92 3.46
C GLU A 105 -10.26 -1.87 4.67
N SER A 106 -9.24 -2.70 4.85
CA SER A 106 -9.18 -3.68 5.94
C SER A 106 -8.33 -3.22 7.13
N TRP A 107 -7.80 -1.99 7.12
CA TRP A 107 -6.89 -1.53 8.16
C TRP A 107 -7.61 -0.95 9.38
N THR A 108 -7.13 -1.32 10.56
CA THR A 108 -7.51 -0.64 11.80
C THR A 108 -6.64 0.60 11.96
N ILE A 109 -7.14 1.75 11.49
CA ILE A 109 -6.38 2.99 11.48
C ILE A 109 -6.38 3.62 12.87
N LYS A 110 -5.20 3.85 13.43
CA LYS A 110 -5.03 4.56 14.71
C LYS A 110 -5.31 6.06 14.53
N LYS A 111 -5.82 6.72 15.57
CA LYS A 111 -6.13 8.17 15.54
C LYS A 111 -4.95 9.05 15.12
N ALA A 112 -3.71 8.63 15.44
CA ALA A 112 -2.51 9.34 15.02
C ALA A 112 -2.31 9.27 13.50
N GLU A 113 -2.65 8.15 12.88
CA GLU A 113 -2.54 7.97 11.43
C GLU A 113 -3.64 8.71 10.68
N CYS A 114 -4.85 8.80 11.23
CA CYS A 114 -5.90 9.66 10.68
C CYS A 114 -5.42 11.11 10.60
N ARG A 115 -4.82 11.63 11.66
CA ARG A 115 -4.27 13.01 11.67
C ARG A 115 -3.18 13.22 10.62
N ARG A 116 -2.34 12.21 10.35
CA ARG A 116 -1.33 12.29 9.29
C ARG A 116 -1.96 12.33 7.91
N THR A 117 -2.98 11.52 7.69
CA THR A 117 -3.72 11.49 6.43
C THR A 117 -4.42 12.82 6.20
N ASP A 118 -5.09 13.37 7.23
CA ASP A 118 -5.74 14.68 7.17
C ASP A 118 -4.72 15.80 6.87
N ALA A 119 -3.57 15.77 7.53
CA ALA A 119 -2.50 16.74 7.28
C ALA A 119 -1.94 16.66 5.85
N PHE A 120 -1.79 15.44 5.33
CA PHE A 120 -1.38 15.22 3.95
C PHE A 120 -2.43 15.75 2.97
N GLU A 121 -3.71 15.52 3.22
CA GLU A 121 -4.81 16.01 2.41
C GLU A 121 -4.81 17.55 2.36
N VAL A 122 -4.69 18.21 3.52
CA VAL A 122 -4.58 19.67 3.60
C VAL A 122 -3.36 20.17 2.83
N TRP A 123 -2.21 19.48 2.92
CA TRP A 123 -1.01 19.83 2.17
C TRP A 123 -1.23 19.71 0.66
N CYS A 124 -1.92 18.67 0.18
CA CYS A 124 -2.29 18.51 -1.22
C CYS A 124 -3.14 19.67 -1.71
N TRP A 125 -4.20 20.02 -0.95
CA TRP A 125 -5.08 21.14 -1.29
C TRP A 125 -4.37 22.49 -1.32
N ARG A 126 -3.49 22.77 -0.35
CA ARG A 126 -2.69 24.01 -0.35
C ARG A 126 -1.84 24.10 -1.60
N ARG A 127 -1.20 23.02 -1.99
CA ARG A 127 -0.34 22.98 -3.18
C ARG A 127 -1.14 23.18 -4.47
N LEU A 128 -2.32 22.58 -4.55
CA LEU A 128 -3.23 22.70 -5.68
C LEU A 128 -3.79 24.13 -5.80
N LEU A 129 -4.18 24.73 -4.69
CA LEU A 129 -4.77 26.07 -4.63
C LEU A 129 -3.71 27.19 -4.59
N ARG A 130 -2.43 26.85 -4.46
CA ARG A 130 -1.31 27.80 -4.32
C ARG A 130 -1.43 28.72 -3.09
N VAL A 131 -1.97 28.18 -2.02
CA VAL A 131 -2.02 28.89 -0.74
C VAL A 131 -0.73 28.57 0.02
N PRO A 132 -0.01 29.57 0.60
CA PRO A 132 1.20 29.37 1.36
C PRO A 132 1.00 28.53 2.65
#